data_64a7acdf0c0275410a551ea1074c5110
#
_entry.id   64a7acdf0c0275410a551ea1074c5110
#
_cell.length_a   1.000
_cell.length_b   1.000
_cell.length_c   1.000
_cell.angle_alpha   90.00
_cell.angle_beta   90.00
_cell.angle_gamma   90.00
#
_symmetry.space_group_name_H-M   'P 1'
#
loop_
_entity.id
_entity.type
_entity.pdbx_description
1 polymer ?
#
loop_
_entity_poly.entity_id
_entity_poly.type
_entity_poly.pdbx_seq_one_letter_code
_entity_poly.pdbx_strand_id
1 'polypeptide(L)'
;MREYYITKNDSGQRLNKFLEKAVPLLSGGMMHKYLRLKRIKVNNKRTEAAYKLAEGDSVQLYLNDEYFDAPKEEEAFRRIKTPRVRVVYEDEHILLADKAPGMVVHADEHGDTDTLIAHIQAYLFQSGAWNPDDAASFAPALCNRIDRNTGGIVIAAKTAEALRILNDKIKDREMEKRYLCIVHGRPKPPEGLIENYLRRDEKRKQVTLHRTRVPGAKTARTRYRTLTSHGRLSLVECELLTGRTHQIRAHMASIGCPLLGDGKYGTNELNRPYGETGQALYAYSLTFRFAQDAGALPYLNGKTFKVKDIPFVKKYFPNFKP
;
A
#
# COMPACT_ATOMS: atom_id res chain seq x y z
N MET A 1 32.54 -10.44 15.20
CA MET A 1 32.20 -9.01 15.00
C MET A 1 31.70 -8.84 13.57
N ARG A 2 30.54 -8.22 13.40
CA ARG A 2 30.06 -7.79 12.06
C ARG A 2 29.94 -6.26 12.02
N GLU A 3 30.22 -5.69 10.85
CA GLU A 3 30.19 -4.25 10.60
C GLU A 3 29.31 -3.98 9.39
N TYR A 4 28.43 -2.98 9.50
CA TYR A 4 27.55 -2.53 8.43
C TYR A 4 27.87 -1.06 8.13
N TYR A 5 28.17 -0.77 6.89
CA TYR A 5 28.30 0.60 6.40
C TYR A 5 26.94 1.10 5.93
N ILE A 6 26.54 2.23 6.48
CA ILE A 6 25.19 2.79 6.19
C ILE A 6 25.21 3.49 4.83
N THR A 7 24.47 2.92 3.91
CA THR A 7 24.26 3.49 2.58
C THR A 7 23.18 4.57 2.61
N LYS A 8 22.99 5.30 1.50
CA LYS A 8 21.88 6.25 1.33
C LYS A 8 20.52 5.61 1.65
N ASN A 9 20.31 4.35 1.25
CA ASN A 9 19.07 3.61 1.50
C ASN A 9 18.88 3.16 2.95
N ASP A 10 19.96 3.03 3.73
CA ASP A 10 19.88 2.69 5.15
C ASP A 10 19.84 3.92 6.06
N SER A 11 20.19 5.11 5.53
CA SER A 11 20.27 6.35 6.30
C SER A 11 18.90 6.91 6.72
N GLY A 12 18.90 7.79 7.74
CA GLY A 12 17.71 8.51 8.21
C GLY A 12 16.73 7.68 9.05
N GLN A 13 16.93 6.37 9.19
CA GLN A 13 16.16 5.53 10.11
C GLN A 13 16.81 5.48 11.50
N ARG A 14 16.04 5.09 12.51
CA ARG A 14 16.61 4.87 13.85
C ARG A 14 17.39 3.56 13.89
N LEU A 15 18.47 3.52 14.69
CA LEU A 15 19.32 2.34 14.85
C LEU A 15 18.52 1.08 15.23
N ASN A 16 17.53 1.19 16.15
CA ASN A 16 16.70 0.04 16.49
C ASN A 16 15.94 -0.51 15.28
N LYS A 17 15.44 0.35 14.39
CA LYS A 17 14.71 -0.08 13.18
C LYS A 17 15.63 -0.70 12.13
N PHE A 18 16.86 -0.24 12.05
CA PHE A 18 17.89 -0.86 11.26
C PHE A 18 18.22 -2.27 11.78
N LEU A 19 18.46 -2.40 13.09
CA LEU A 19 18.83 -3.68 13.71
C LEU A 19 17.71 -4.73 13.64
N GLU A 20 16.43 -4.33 13.77
CA GLU A 20 15.27 -5.22 13.60
C GLU A 20 15.26 -5.92 12.23
N LYS A 21 15.85 -5.30 11.21
CA LYS A 21 15.91 -5.84 9.85
C LYS A 21 17.23 -6.53 9.55
N ALA A 22 18.36 -5.90 9.91
CA ALA A 22 19.69 -6.40 9.63
C ALA A 22 20.08 -7.60 10.51
N VAL A 23 19.46 -7.72 11.71
CA VAL A 23 19.73 -8.79 12.67
C VAL A 23 18.40 -9.30 13.26
N PRO A 24 17.56 -9.99 12.48
CA PRO A 24 16.18 -10.33 12.85
C PRO A 24 16.07 -11.26 14.07
N LEU A 25 17.11 -12.05 14.39
CA LEU A 25 17.13 -12.90 15.59
C LEU A 25 17.47 -12.11 16.87
N LEU A 26 17.84 -10.82 16.78
CA LEU A 26 18.13 -9.98 17.93
C LEU A 26 16.85 -9.40 18.50
N SER A 27 16.32 -10.00 19.56
CA SER A 27 15.12 -9.46 20.23
C SER A 27 15.35 -8.05 20.78
N GLY A 28 14.26 -7.23 20.86
CA GLY A 28 14.35 -5.86 21.36
C GLY A 28 14.94 -5.75 22.75
N GLY A 29 14.65 -6.70 23.65
CA GLY A 29 15.24 -6.76 24.99
C GLY A 29 16.75 -6.99 24.97
N MET A 30 17.22 -7.92 24.12
CA MET A 30 18.65 -8.18 23.94
C MET A 30 19.38 -7.02 23.27
N MET A 31 18.77 -6.36 22.31
CA MET A 31 19.30 -5.15 21.67
C MET A 31 19.58 -4.07 22.72
N HIS A 32 18.62 -3.74 23.57
CA HIS A 32 18.81 -2.76 24.64
C HIS A 32 19.90 -3.17 25.64
N LYS A 33 19.99 -4.47 25.97
CA LYS A 33 21.07 -5.03 26.81
C LYS A 33 22.43 -4.79 26.16
N TYR A 34 22.60 -5.12 24.87
CA TYR A 34 23.87 -4.98 24.18
C TYR A 34 24.28 -3.52 23.91
N LEU A 35 23.32 -2.62 23.75
CA LEU A 35 23.60 -1.17 23.72
C LEU A 35 24.18 -0.70 25.06
N ARG A 36 23.60 -1.11 26.20
CA ARG A 36 24.13 -0.80 27.55
C ARG A 36 25.54 -1.36 27.77
N LEU A 37 25.76 -2.59 27.30
CA LEU A 37 27.07 -3.28 27.40
C LEU A 37 28.10 -2.77 26.39
N LYS A 38 27.77 -1.76 25.58
CA LYS A 38 28.63 -1.18 24.53
C LYS A 38 29.06 -2.20 23.47
N ARG A 39 28.28 -3.28 23.28
CA ARG A 39 28.50 -4.29 22.24
C ARG A 39 27.87 -3.92 20.89
N ILE A 40 27.07 -2.87 20.86
CA ILE A 40 26.56 -2.21 19.65
C ILE A 40 27.09 -0.78 19.68
N LYS A 41 27.81 -0.39 18.63
CA LYS A 41 28.40 0.93 18.48
C LYS A 41 28.09 1.52 17.12
N VAL A 42 28.15 2.85 17.03
CA VAL A 42 28.16 3.57 15.75
C VAL A 42 29.41 4.42 15.71
N ASN A 43 30.21 4.31 14.64
CA ASN A 43 31.48 5.01 14.47
C ASN A 43 32.43 4.80 15.67
N ASN A 44 32.50 3.56 16.15
CA ASN A 44 33.27 3.16 17.34
C ASN A 44 32.83 3.83 18.66
N LYS A 45 31.74 4.58 18.67
CA LYS A 45 31.23 5.30 19.85
C LYS A 45 30.00 4.59 20.46
N ARG A 46 29.80 4.81 21.75
CA ARG A 46 28.54 4.41 22.42
C ARG A 46 27.38 5.11 21.74
N THR A 47 26.30 4.38 21.58
CA THR A 47 25.09 4.86 20.91
C THR A 47 23.82 4.43 21.66
N GLU A 48 22.67 4.95 21.27
CA GLU A 48 21.36 4.61 21.79
C GLU A 48 20.41 4.10 20.68
N ALA A 49 19.34 3.41 21.06
CA ALA A 49 18.37 2.82 20.12
C ALA A 49 17.70 3.85 19.21
N ALA A 50 17.55 5.08 19.67
CA ALA A 50 16.90 6.18 18.95
C ALA A 50 17.83 6.94 18.00
N TYR A 51 19.14 6.64 18.01
CA TYR A 51 20.12 7.28 17.13
C TYR A 51 19.67 7.19 15.67
N LYS A 52 19.65 8.32 14.98
CA LYS A 52 19.35 8.37 13.54
C LYS A 52 20.62 8.15 12.75
N LEU A 53 20.66 7.06 12.01
CA LEU A 53 21.78 6.70 11.16
C LEU A 53 21.95 7.71 10.02
N ALA A 54 23.20 8.14 9.79
CA ALA A 54 23.60 8.96 8.65
C ALA A 54 24.31 8.09 7.59
N GLU A 55 24.27 8.53 6.34
CA GLU A 55 25.07 7.92 5.29
C GLU A 55 26.56 7.99 5.65
N GLY A 56 27.28 6.88 5.45
CA GLY A 56 28.67 6.73 5.84
C GLY A 56 28.90 6.31 7.30
N ASP A 57 27.86 6.25 8.14
CA ASP A 57 28.02 5.66 9.48
C ASP A 57 28.45 4.20 9.40
N SER A 58 29.29 3.78 10.35
CA SER A 58 29.65 2.37 10.55
C SER A 58 28.99 1.84 11.80
N VAL A 59 28.16 0.80 11.66
CA VAL A 59 27.47 0.10 12.76
C VAL A 59 28.25 -1.16 13.09
N GLN A 60 28.94 -1.18 14.24
CA GLN A 60 29.74 -2.30 14.72
C GLN A 60 28.93 -3.14 15.72
N LEU A 61 28.83 -4.43 15.45
CA LEU A 61 28.10 -5.42 16.24
C LEU A 61 29.05 -6.46 16.81
N TYR A 62 29.30 -6.37 18.09
CA TYR A 62 30.10 -7.35 18.87
C TYR A 62 29.16 -8.39 19.49
N LEU A 63 28.44 -9.12 18.62
CA LEU A 63 27.44 -10.11 18.96
C LEU A 63 27.93 -11.51 18.57
N ASN A 64 27.35 -12.55 19.18
CA ASN A 64 27.58 -13.94 18.81
C ASN A 64 27.00 -14.23 17.42
N ASP A 65 27.58 -15.18 16.70
CA ASP A 65 27.18 -15.50 15.32
C ASP A 65 25.75 -16.03 15.23
N GLU A 66 25.24 -16.66 16.30
CA GLU A 66 23.84 -17.15 16.41
C GLU A 66 22.76 -16.11 16.07
N TYR A 67 23.03 -14.79 16.29
CA TYR A 67 22.11 -13.72 15.95
C TYR A 67 22.04 -13.42 14.46
N PHE A 68 23.02 -13.89 13.70
CA PHE A 68 23.15 -13.64 12.26
C PHE A 68 22.79 -14.84 11.40
N ASP A 69 22.62 -16.01 12.02
CA ASP A 69 22.31 -17.27 11.34
C ASP A 69 20.80 -17.50 11.21
N ALA A 70 20.04 -16.40 11.06
CA ALA A 70 18.64 -16.52 10.67
C ALA A 70 18.57 -17.35 9.39
N PRO A 71 17.73 -18.43 9.35
CA PRO A 71 17.46 -19.09 8.09
C PRO A 71 16.99 -18.00 7.14
N LYS A 72 17.75 -17.74 6.07
CA LYS A 72 17.27 -16.88 4.99
C LYS A 72 16.04 -17.61 4.43
N GLU A 73 14.85 -17.24 4.90
CA GLU A 73 13.63 -17.58 4.17
C GLU A 73 13.90 -17.13 2.74
N GLU A 74 13.86 -18.07 1.82
CA GLU A 74 14.11 -17.79 0.42
C GLU A 74 13.11 -16.70 0.01
N GLU A 75 13.63 -15.51 -0.19
CA GLU A 75 12.86 -14.31 -0.42
C GLU A 75 11.87 -14.57 -1.55
N ALA A 76 10.58 -14.41 -1.30
CA ALA A 76 9.51 -14.82 -2.21
C ALA A 76 9.71 -14.31 -3.64
N PHE A 77 10.34 -13.14 -3.80
CA PHE A 77 10.62 -12.56 -5.11
C PHE A 77 11.63 -13.36 -5.95
N ARG A 78 12.58 -14.12 -5.32
CA ARG A 78 13.57 -14.93 -6.04
C ARG A 78 12.95 -16.13 -6.75
N ARG A 79 11.78 -16.61 -6.27
CA ARG A 79 11.02 -17.69 -6.89
C ARG A 79 10.22 -17.26 -8.11
N ILE A 80 10.02 -15.94 -8.29
CA ILE A 80 9.22 -15.38 -9.39
C ILE A 80 10.09 -15.25 -10.63
N LYS A 81 9.97 -16.21 -11.58
CA LYS A 81 10.70 -16.18 -12.85
C LYS A 81 10.17 -15.11 -13.80
N THR A 82 8.84 -14.90 -13.83
CA THR A 82 8.17 -13.93 -14.70
C THR A 82 7.33 -12.98 -13.87
N PRO A 83 7.83 -11.78 -13.55
CA PRO A 83 7.09 -10.79 -12.77
C PRO A 83 5.83 -10.30 -13.50
N ARG A 84 4.69 -10.29 -12.80
CA ARG A 84 3.41 -9.79 -13.33
C ARG A 84 3.17 -8.36 -12.85
N VAL A 85 3.93 -7.41 -13.35
CA VAL A 85 3.82 -5.99 -13.01
C VAL A 85 3.42 -5.21 -14.25
N ARG A 86 2.27 -4.53 -14.20
CA ARG A 86 1.90 -3.52 -15.21
C ARG A 86 2.31 -2.16 -14.68
N VAL A 87 3.35 -1.58 -15.26
CA VAL A 87 3.90 -0.29 -14.84
C VAL A 87 3.08 0.84 -15.44
N VAL A 88 2.55 1.74 -14.59
CA VAL A 88 1.89 2.99 -14.99
C VAL A 88 2.91 4.12 -15.12
N TYR A 89 3.87 4.15 -14.20
CA TYR A 89 4.99 5.08 -14.17
C TYR A 89 6.11 4.50 -13.33
N GLU A 90 7.35 4.78 -13.74
CA GLU A 90 8.54 4.40 -12.98
C GLU A 90 9.64 5.45 -13.18
N ASP A 91 10.35 5.74 -12.11
CA ASP A 91 11.59 6.51 -12.10
C ASP A 91 12.59 5.92 -11.08
N GLU A 92 13.62 6.67 -10.72
CA GLU A 92 14.63 6.23 -9.74
C GLU A 92 14.10 6.07 -8.31
N HIS A 93 13.00 6.75 -7.96
CA HIS A 93 12.46 6.83 -6.60
C HIS A 93 11.20 6.02 -6.38
N ILE A 94 10.33 5.94 -7.39
CA ILE A 94 9.00 5.31 -7.25
C ILE A 94 8.65 4.42 -8.44
N LEU A 95 7.72 3.50 -8.19
CA LEU A 95 7.03 2.74 -9.21
C LEU A 95 5.52 2.77 -8.91
N LEU A 96 4.72 3.17 -9.89
CA LEU A 96 3.26 3.07 -9.84
C LEU A 96 2.84 1.82 -10.61
N ALA A 97 2.34 0.81 -9.89
CA ALA A 97 1.88 -0.43 -10.49
C ALA A 97 0.36 -0.43 -10.66
N ASP A 98 -0.12 -0.88 -11.80
CA ASP A 98 -1.53 -1.20 -12.03
C ASP A 98 -1.80 -2.64 -11.59
N LYS A 99 -2.24 -2.80 -10.34
CA LYS A 99 -2.53 -4.10 -9.75
C LYS A 99 -3.76 -4.74 -10.39
N ALA A 100 -3.63 -5.97 -10.85
CA ALA A 100 -4.78 -6.74 -11.33
C ALA A 100 -5.75 -7.09 -10.17
N PRO A 101 -7.07 -7.13 -10.42
CA PRO A 101 -8.01 -7.77 -9.50
C PRO A 101 -7.62 -9.22 -9.20
N GLY A 102 -7.88 -9.70 -7.98
CA GLY A 102 -7.54 -11.05 -7.52
C GLY A 102 -6.16 -11.15 -6.85
N MET A 103 -5.20 -10.30 -7.22
CA MET A 103 -3.86 -10.28 -6.61
C MET A 103 -3.89 -9.60 -5.24
N VAL A 104 -3.24 -10.18 -4.24
CA VAL A 104 -3.04 -9.53 -2.93
C VAL A 104 -1.85 -8.58 -2.97
N VAL A 105 -1.88 -7.56 -2.12
CA VAL A 105 -0.83 -6.52 -2.05
C VAL A 105 0.38 -7.02 -1.26
N HIS A 106 0.15 -7.60 -0.09
CA HIS A 106 1.14 -8.21 0.80
C HIS A 106 0.66 -9.61 1.20
N ALA A 107 1.58 -10.46 1.66
CA ALA A 107 1.24 -11.72 2.29
C ALA A 107 0.20 -11.51 3.41
N ASP A 108 -0.78 -12.39 3.45
CA ASP A 108 -1.77 -12.45 4.52
C ASP A 108 -1.38 -13.53 5.56
N GLU A 109 -2.23 -13.70 6.56
CA GLU A 109 -2.02 -14.70 7.63
C GLU A 109 -1.96 -16.15 7.09
N HIS A 110 -2.34 -16.39 5.84
CA HIS A 110 -2.32 -17.68 5.17
C HIS A 110 -1.01 -17.92 4.41
N GLY A 111 -0.04 -16.98 4.46
CA GLY A 111 1.27 -17.14 3.85
C GLY A 111 1.28 -17.08 2.32
N ASP A 112 0.31 -16.38 1.72
CA ASP A 112 0.28 -16.18 0.27
C ASP A 112 1.55 -15.43 -0.19
N THR A 113 2.41 -16.11 -0.93
CA THR A 113 3.68 -15.55 -1.42
C THR A 113 3.54 -14.89 -2.79
N ASP A 114 2.42 -15.14 -3.51
CA ASP A 114 2.12 -14.56 -4.83
C ASP A 114 1.51 -13.17 -4.69
N THR A 115 2.29 -12.22 -4.22
CA THR A 115 1.85 -10.88 -3.84
C THR A 115 2.39 -9.81 -4.78
N LEU A 116 1.69 -8.66 -4.88
CA LEU A 116 2.15 -7.53 -5.68
C LEU A 116 3.56 -7.09 -5.29
N ILE A 117 3.86 -7.04 -3.98
CA ILE A 117 5.19 -6.61 -3.53
C ILE A 117 6.26 -7.60 -3.98
N ALA A 118 6.02 -8.91 -3.90
CA ALA A 118 6.98 -9.90 -4.37
C ALA A 118 7.22 -9.79 -5.88
N HIS A 119 6.18 -9.55 -6.67
CA HIS A 119 6.32 -9.30 -8.10
C HIS A 119 7.08 -8.01 -8.43
N ILE A 120 6.85 -6.92 -7.69
CA ILE A 120 7.59 -5.66 -7.88
C ILE A 120 9.06 -5.85 -7.51
N GLN A 121 9.36 -6.52 -6.41
CA GLN A 121 10.75 -6.83 -6.01
C GLN A 121 11.43 -7.71 -7.04
N ALA A 122 10.76 -8.75 -7.56
CA ALA A 122 11.29 -9.59 -8.63
C ALA A 122 11.57 -8.79 -9.92
N TYR A 123 10.65 -7.91 -10.30
CA TYR A 123 10.81 -7.03 -11.46
C TYR A 123 12.03 -6.11 -11.32
N LEU A 124 12.15 -5.42 -10.18
CA LEU A 124 13.26 -4.50 -9.91
C LEU A 124 14.60 -5.24 -9.79
N PHE A 125 14.61 -6.43 -9.21
CA PHE A 125 15.80 -7.27 -9.12
C PHE A 125 16.25 -7.76 -10.50
N GLN A 126 15.35 -8.29 -11.31
CA GLN A 126 15.67 -8.79 -12.67
C GLN A 126 16.08 -7.68 -13.63
N SER A 127 15.55 -6.47 -13.47
CA SER A 127 15.95 -5.30 -14.26
C SER A 127 17.25 -4.64 -13.77
N GLY A 128 17.83 -5.09 -12.67
CA GLY A 128 19.01 -4.46 -12.04
C GLY A 128 18.73 -3.12 -11.35
N ALA A 129 17.44 -2.73 -11.24
CA ALA A 129 17.06 -1.48 -10.57
C ALA A 129 17.09 -1.55 -9.04
N TRP A 130 17.20 -2.75 -8.49
CA TRP A 130 17.39 -3.01 -7.06
C TRP A 130 18.13 -4.32 -6.86
N ASN A 131 19.09 -4.32 -5.91
CA ASN A 131 19.77 -5.51 -5.45
C ASN A 131 19.67 -5.59 -3.92
N PRO A 132 19.19 -6.70 -3.34
CA PRO A 132 19.08 -6.86 -1.89
C PRO A 132 20.43 -6.77 -1.15
N ASP A 133 21.55 -7.00 -1.86
CA ASP A 133 22.88 -6.96 -1.27
C ASP A 133 23.44 -5.52 -1.17
N ASP A 134 22.80 -4.52 -1.83
CA ASP A 134 23.24 -3.13 -1.84
C ASP A 134 22.84 -2.33 -0.58
N ALA A 135 21.93 -2.88 0.25
CA ALA A 135 21.47 -2.24 1.47
C ALA A 135 21.17 -3.27 2.56
N ALA A 136 21.65 -3.02 3.78
CA ALA A 136 21.50 -3.96 4.88
C ALA A 136 20.08 -4.06 5.43
N SER A 137 19.22 -3.06 5.17
CA SER A 137 17.88 -2.99 5.79
C SER A 137 16.77 -2.55 4.88
N PHE A 138 17.04 -2.02 3.69
CA PHE A 138 16.01 -1.53 2.78
C PHE A 138 15.68 -2.53 1.68
N ALA A 139 14.39 -2.75 1.46
CA ALA A 139 13.84 -3.36 0.25
C ALA A 139 12.70 -2.48 -0.28
N PRO A 140 12.44 -2.49 -1.62
CA PRO A 140 11.30 -1.80 -2.20
C PRO A 140 10.00 -2.17 -1.49
N ALA A 141 9.20 -1.15 -1.15
CA ALA A 141 8.04 -1.31 -0.29
C ALA A 141 6.83 -0.55 -0.83
N LEU A 142 5.63 -1.06 -0.52
CA LEU A 142 4.38 -0.42 -0.93
C LEU A 142 3.97 0.65 0.08
N CYS A 143 3.54 1.81 -0.43
CA CYS A 143 3.10 2.94 0.38
C CYS A 143 1.60 2.90 0.68
N ASN A 144 0.81 2.17 -0.11
CA ASN A 144 -0.63 2.03 0.08
C ASN A 144 -1.12 0.61 -0.23
N ARG A 145 -2.33 0.32 0.20
CA ARG A 145 -3.01 -0.96 -0.03
C ARG A 145 -4.35 -0.73 -0.69
N ILE A 146 -4.75 -1.66 -1.55
CA ILE A 146 -6.11 -1.83 -2.05
C ILE A 146 -6.54 -3.29 -1.82
N ASP A 147 -7.83 -3.56 -1.82
CA ASP A 147 -8.36 -4.90 -1.54
C ASP A 147 -7.91 -5.91 -2.62
N ARG A 148 -7.94 -7.22 -2.30
CA ARG A 148 -7.56 -8.31 -3.21
C ARG A 148 -8.23 -8.14 -4.59
N ASN A 149 -9.56 -8.00 -4.62
CA ASN A 149 -10.33 -7.90 -5.87
C ASN A 149 -10.48 -6.46 -6.41
N THR A 150 -9.88 -5.46 -5.77
CA THR A 150 -9.78 -4.10 -6.31
C THR A 150 -8.57 -4.00 -7.22
N GLY A 151 -8.77 -3.55 -8.46
CA GLY A 151 -7.68 -3.26 -9.39
C GLY A 151 -7.17 -1.82 -9.27
N GLY A 152 -6.04 -1.52 -9.91
CA GLY A 152 -5.57 -0.16 -10.12
C GLY A 152 -4.29 0.22 -9.37
N ILE A 153 -4.04 1.53 -9.31
CA ILE A 153 -2.75 2.11 -8.95
C ILE A 153 -2.38 1.82 -7.48
N VAL A 154 -1.22 1.19 -7.32
CA VAL A 154 -0.53 1.01 -6.04
C VAL A 154 0.85 1.65 -6.16
N ILE A 155 1.25 2.38 -5.12
CA ILE A 155 2.52 3.12 -5.06
C ILE A 155 3.56 2.25 -4.37
N ALA A 156 4.68 2.02 -5.04
CA ALA A 156 5.87 1.42 -4.48
C ALA A 156 7.00 2.46 -4.40
N ALA A 157 7.70 2.50 -3.28
CA ALA A 157 8.94 3.24 -3.12
C ALA A 157 10.12 2.35 -3.46
N LYS A 158 11.03 2.85 -4.31
CA LYS A 158 12.29 2.19 -4.71
C LYS A 158 13.46 2.57 -3.80
N THR A 159 13.29 3.62 -2.98
CA THR A 159 14.28 4.10 -2.02
C THR A 159 13.66 4.32 -0.64
N ALA A 160 14.48 4.22 0.41
CA ALA A 160 14.01 4.47 1.78
C ALA A 160 13.59 5.93 2.01
N GLU A 161 14.24 6.88 1.33
CA GLU A 161 13.87 8.29 1.36
C GLU A 161 12.47 8.50 0.76
N ALA A 162 12.23 7.96 -0.44
CA ALA A 162 10.91 8.03 -1.09
C ALA A 162 9.82 7.37 -0.24
N LEU A 163 10.12 6.23 0.42
CA LEU A 163 9.18 5.56 1.30
C LEU A 163 8.75 6.46 2.48
N ARG A 164 9.71 7.14 3.12
CA ARG A 164 9.41 8.06 4.24
C ARG A 164 8.56 9.23 3.77
N ILE A 165 8.98 9.90 2.69
CA ILE A 165 8.27 11.05 2.13
C ILE A 165 6.84 10.65 1.75
N LEU A 166 6.66 9.57 0.98
CA LEU A 166 5.35 9.12 0.53
C LEU A 166 4.42 8.72 1.68
N ASN A 167 4.95 8.07 2.73
CA ASN A 167 4.16 7.72 3.91
C ASN A 167 3.67 8.97 4.65
N ASP A 168 4.51 10.00 4.80
CA ASP A 168 4.12 11.27 5.41
C ASP A 168 3.08 11.98 4.54
N LYS A 169 3.30 12.09 3.22
CA LYS A 169 2.35 12.67 2.27
C LYS A 169 0.99 11.96 2.23
N ILE A 170 0.97 10.63 2.37
CA ILE A 170 -0.27 9.85 2.48
C ILE A 170 -0.98 10.12 3.80
N LYS A 171 -0.24 10.18 4.91
CA LYS A 171 -0.77 10.49 6.24
C LYS A 171 -1.40 11.87 6.27
N ASP A 172 -0.76 12.86 5.64
CA ASP A 172 -1.20 14.25 5.57
C ASP A 172 -2.26 14.50 4.48
N ARG A 173 -2.66 13.43 3.74
CA ARG A 173 -3.68 13.45 2.70
C ARG A 173 -3.32 14.34 1.49
N GLU A 174 -2.06 14.42 1.20
CA GLU A 174 -1.51 15.17 0.08
C GLU A 174 -1.52 14.37 -1.24
N MET A 175 -2.43 13.41 -1.35
CA MET A 175 -2.68 12.62 -2.55
C MET A 175 -4.17 12.47 -2.80
N GLU A 176 -4.61 12.87 -3.98
CA GLU A 176 -5.98 12.67 -4.45
C GLU A 176 -6.09 11.30 -5.13
N LYS A 177 -6.95 10.45 -4.60
CA LYS A 177 -7.18 9.08 -5.10
C LYS A 177 -8.60 8.96 -5.60
N ARG A 178 -8.75 8.68 -6.90
CA ARG A 178 -10.05 8.48 -7.53
C ARG A 178 -10.21 7.04 -7.98
N TYR A 179 -11.41 6.53 -7.76
CA TYR A 179 -11.81 5.19 -8.09
C TYR A 179 -12.99 5.23 -9.04
N LEU A 180 -13.05 4.28 -9.99
CA LEU A 180 -14.26 3.96 -10.70
C LEU A 180 -14.87 2.69 -10.09
N CYS A 181 -16.18 2.69 -9.92
CA CYS A 181 -16.93 1.51 -9.54
C CYS A 181 -18.24 1.41 -10.32
N ILE A 182 -18.72 0.19 -10.51
CA ILE A 182 -20.09 -0.04 -10.97
C ILE A 182 -20.93 -0.40 -9.74
N VAL A 183 -22.09 0.24 -9.64
CA VAL A 183 -23.05 -0.01 -8.56
C VAL A 183 -24.39 -0.47 -9.10
N HIS A 184 -25.11 -1.24 -8.30
CA HIS A 184 -26.52 -1.56 -8.56
C HIS A 184 -27.40 -0.35 -8.27
N GLY A 185 -28.34 -0.07 -9.14
CA GLY A 185 -29.25 1.06 -9.01
C GLY A 185 -28.65 2.39 -9.46
N ARG A 186 -29.31 3.47 -9.04
CA ARG A 186 -28.91 4.85 -9.34
C ARG A 186 -28.81 5.63 -8.04
N PRO A 187 -27.60 6.09 -7.66
CA PRO A 187 -27.43 6.93 -6.47
C PRO A 187 -28.36 8.16 -6.50
N LYS A 188 -29.03 8.43 -5.40
CA LYS A 188 -29.87 9.60 -5.20
C LYS A 188 -29.46 10.31 -3.90
N PRO A 189 -28.92 11.55 -4.00
CA PRO A 189 -28.63 12.32 -5.21
C PRO A 189 -27.54 11.68 -6.10
N PRO A 190 -27.38 12.11 -7.37
CA PRO A 190 -26.39 11.53 -8.29
C PRO A 190 -24.94 11.82 -7.89
N GLU A 191 -24.71 12.79 -7.05
CA GLU A 191 -23.41 13.13 -6.46
C GLU A 191 -23.58 13.55 -4.99
N GLY A 192 -22.54 13.40 -4.20
CA GLY A 192 -22.58 13.77 -2.79
C GLY A 192 -21.33 13.39 -2.02
N LEU A 193 -21.38 13.68 -0.72
CA LEU A 193 -20.38 13.30 0.27
C LEU A 193 -21.01 12.33 1.28
N ILE A 194 -20.44 11.14 1.41
CA ILE A 194 -20.81 10.19 2.46
C ILE A 194 -19.77 10.32 3.58
N GLU A 195 -20.24 10.65 4.77
CA GLU A 195 -19.42 10.78 5.97
C GLU A 195 -19.99 9.95 7.11
N ASN A 196 -19.17 9.07 7.67
CA ASN A 196 -19.54 8.16 8.74
C ASN A 196 -18.30 7.74 9.54
N TYR A 197 -18.53 6.85 10.52
CA TYR A 197 -17.48 6.18 11.28
C TYR A 197 -17.46 4.71 10.92
N LEU A 198 -16.31 4.19 10.47
CA LEU A 198 -16.13 2.79 10.13
C LEU A 198 -15.38 2.07 11.25
N ARG A 199 -15.93 0.97 11.74
CA ARG A 199 -15.28 0.04 12.68
C ARG A 199 -15.06 -1.30 12.00
N ARG A 200 -13.85 -1.83 12.10
CA ARG A 200 -13.51 -3.16 11.56
C ARG A 200 -14.08 -4.24 12.49
N ASP A 201 -14.76 -5.21 11.89
CA ASP A 201 -15.15 -6.47 12.51
C ASP A 201 -14.15 -7.53 12.05
N GLU A 202 -13.23 -7.90 12.96
CA GLU A 202 -12.15 -8.86 12.66
C GLU A 202 -12.70 -10.26 12.37
N LYS A 203 -13.78 -10.67 13.05
CA LYS A 203 -14.39 -12.01 12.89
C LYS A 203 -15.05 -12.14 11.52
N ARG A 204 -15.79 -11.13 11.11
CA ARG A 204 -16.49 -11.11 9.80
C ARG A 204 -15.59 -10.65 8.65
N LYS A 205 -14.38 -10.15 8.93
CA LYS A 205 -13.49 -9.52 7.95
C LYS A 205 -14.21 -8.45 7.11
N GLN A 206 -15.08 -7.66 7.76
CA GLN A 206 -15.90 -6.58 7.18
C GLN A 206 -15.77 -5.32 8.01
N VAL A 207 -16.37 -4.22 7.55
CA VAL A 207 -16.53 -3.00 8.35
C VAL A 207 -18.01 -2.71 8.58
N THR A 208 -18.31 -2.16 9.75
CA THR A 208 -19.64 -1.67 10.12
C THR A 208 -19.64 -0.14 10.08
N LEU A 209 -20.72 0.43 9.56
CA LEU A 209 -20.96 1.87 9.55
C LEU A 209 -21.68 2.32 10.82
N HIS A 210 -21.24 3.48 11.34
CA HIS A 210 -21.87 4.14 12.48
C HIS A 210 -22.08 5.61 12.16
N ARG A 211 -23.28 6.15 12.42
CA ARG A 211 -23.60 7.58 12.25
C ARG A 211 -22.91 8.45 13.30
N THR A 212 -22.72 7.91 14.49
CA THR A 212 -22.04 8.54 15.62
C THR A 212 -20.73 7.82 15.91
N ARG A 213 -19.80 8.50 16.57
CA ARG A 213 -18.50 7.94 16.93
C ARG A 213 -18.68 6.86 18.01
N VAL A 214 -18.21 5.65 17.73
CA VAL A 214 -18.15 4.53 18.69
C VAL A 214 -16.69 4.12 18.92
N PRO A 215 -16.37 3.47 20.06
CA PRO A 215 -15.00 3.02 20.33
C PRO A 215 -14.43 2.16 19.19
N GLY A 216 -13.19 2.44 18.79
CA GLY A 216 -12.50 1.75 17.69
C GLY A 216 -12.93 2.15 16.28
N ALA A 217 -13.98 2.97 16.10
CA ALA A 217 -14.37 3.47 14.81
C ALA A 217 -13.53 4.68 14.38
N LYS A 218 -13.25 4.76 13.08
CA LYS A 218 -12.46 5.84 12.46
C LYS A 218 -13.32 6.60 11.46
N THR A 219 -13.19 7.92 11.42
CA THR A 219 -13.87 8.76 10.42
C THR A 219 -13.54 8.29 9.01
N ALA A 220 -14.57 8.19 8.18
CA ALA A 220 -14.51 7.83 6.78
C ALA A 220 -15.30 8.84 5.96
N ARG A 221 -14.70 9.35 4.86
CA ARG A 221 -15.28 10.36 3.99
C ARG A 221 -15.02 9.99 2.54
N THR A 222 -16.09 9.83 1.75
CA THR A 222 -16.04 9.53 0.32
C THR A 222 -16.92 10.51 -0.43
N ARG A 223 -16.35 11.26 -1.37
CA ARG A 223 -17.13 12.01 -2.35
C ARG A 223 -17.43 11.09 -3.52
N TYR A 224 -18.65 11.11 -4.04
CA TYR A 224 -19.02 10.32 -5.21
C TYR A 224 -19.77 11.14 -6.24
N ARG A 225 -19.68 10.74 -7.50
CA ARG A 225 -20.42 11.31 -8.62
C ARG A 225 -20.78 10.21 -9.61
N THR A 226 -22.06 10.11 -9.95
CA THR A 226 -22.53 9.24 -11.02
C THR A 226 -22.14 9.84 -12.37
N LEU A 227 -21.38 9.07 -13.15
CA LEU A 227 -20.90 9.49 -14.48
C LEU A 227 -21.88 9.15 -15.57
N THR A 228 -22.45 7.95 -15.52
CA THR A 228 -23.45 7.46 -16.47
C THR A 228 -24.20 6.27 -15.86
N SER A 229 -25.37 5.94 -16.45
CA SER A 229 -26.17 4.79 -16.03
C SER A 229 -26.70 4.04 -17.25
N HIS A 230 -26.70 2.71 -17.17
CA HIS A 230 -27.29 1.83 -18.20
C HIS A 230 -28.06 0.70 -17.53
N GLY A 231 -29.35 0.56 -17.87
CA GLY A 231 -30.23 -0.41 -17.23
C GLY A 231 -30.30 -0.21 -15.71
N ARG A 232 -29.96 -1.26 -14.97
CA ARG A 232 -29.93 -1.27 -13.49
C ARG A 232 -28.56 -0.96 -12.90
N LEU A 233 -27.59 -0.58 -13.73
CA LEU A 233 -26.22 -0.29 -13.29
C LEU A 233 -25.88 1.19 -13.48
N SER A 234 -25.04 1.71 -12.61
CA SER A 234 -24.44 3.03 -12.72
C SER A 234 -22.93 2.96 -12.60
N LEU A 235 -22.21 3.70 -13.44
CA LEU A 235 -20.79 3.96 -13.31
C LEU A 235 -20.62 5.18 -12.43
N VAL A 236 -19.88 5.01 -11.32
CA VAL A 236 -19.68 6.03 -10.30
C VAL A 236 -18.19 6.28 -10.11
N GLU A 237 -17.80 7.55 -10.08
CA GLU A 237 -16.50 8.00 -9.62
C GLU A 237 -16.56 8.25 -8.12
N CYS A 238 -15.58 7.73 -7.38
CA CYS A 238 -15.42 7.94 -5.94
C CYS A 238 -14.04 8.55 -5.65
N GLU A 239 -14.02 9.69 -4.94
CA GLU A 239 -12.82 10.30 -4.40
C GLU A 239 -12.69 9.94 -2.92
N LEU A 240 -11.54 9.33 -2.55
CA LEU A 240 -11.26 8.98 -1.17
C LEU A 240 -10.61 10.14 -0.42
N LEU A 241 -11.37 10.81 0.44
CA LEU A 241 -10.86 11.83 1.37
C LEU A 241 -10.24 11.20 2.63
N THR A 242 -10.49 9.92 2.87
CA THR A 242 -9.87 9.05 3.87
C THR A 242 -9.67 7.67 3.26
N GLY A 243 -8.74 6.86 3.79
CA GLY A 243 -8.46 5.50 3.29
C GLY A 243 -8.72 4.44 4.36
N ARG A 244 -9.98 3.98 4.53
CA ARG A 244 -10.33 2.90 5.46
C ARG A 244 -10.60 1.60 4.68
N THR A 245 -10.37 0.49 5.35
CA THR A 245 -10.70 -0.84 4.79
C THR A 245 -12.12 -0.86 4.26
N HIS A 246 -12.32 -1.37 3.04
CA HIS A 246 -13.61 -1.49 2.37
C HIS A 246 -14.45 -0.18 2.29
N GLN A 247 -13.84 0.99 2.44
CA GLN A 247 -14.59 2.25 2.62
C GLN A 247 -15.60 2.52 1.52
N ILE A 248 -15.20 2.52 0.23
CA ILE A 248 -16.11 2.77 -0.90
C ILE A 248 -17.22 1.72 -0.92
N ARG A 249 -16.89 0.45 -0.71
CA ARG A 249 -17.82 -0.68 -0.73
C ARG A 249 -18.93 -0.49 0.31
N ALA A 250 -18.55 -0.21 1.55
CA ALA A 250 -19.49 0.01 2.65
C ALA A 250 -20.31 1.30 2.46
N HIS A 251 -19.68 2.39 1.99
CA HIS A 251 -20.37 3.66 1.74
C HIS A 251 -21.42 3.54 0.64
N MET A 252 -21.06 2.97 -0.50
CA MET A 252 -22.03 2.83 -1.61
C MET A 252 -23.19 1.90 -1.22
N ALA A 253 -22.91 0.81 -0.48
CA ALA A 253 -23.97 -0.04 0.05
C ALA A 253 -24.88 0.70 1.03
N SER A 254 -24.35 1.61 1.85
CA SER A 254 -25.12 2.38 2.85
C SER A 254 -26.15 3.34 2.24
N ILE A 255 -25.95 3.74 1.00
CA ILE A 255 -26.91 4.56 0.23
C ILE A 255 -27.80 3.71 -0.71
N GLY A 256 -27.87 2.39 -0.48
CA GLY A 256 -28.69 1.47 -1.25
C GLY A 256 -28.14 1.10 -2.63
N CYS A 257 -26.89 1.44 -2.94
CA CYS A 257 -26.25 1.20 -4.22
C CYS A 257 -24.97 0.35 -4.05
N PRO A 258 -25.04 -0.94 -3.62
CA PRO A 258 -23.88 -1.78 -3.44
C PRO A 258 -23.14 -1.99 -4.77
N LEU A 259 -21.82 -2.25 -4.68
CA LEU A 259 -21.01 -2.48 -5.86
C LEU A 259 -21.39 -3.79 -6.56
N LEU A 260 -21.37 -3.77 -7.89
CA LEU A 260 -21.51 -4.96 -8.71
C LEU A 260 -20.41 -5.98 -8.36
N GLY A 261 -20.79 -7.23 -8.14
CA GLY A 261 -19.88 -8.33 -7.79
C GLY A 261 -19.41 -8.34 -6.33
N ASP A 262 -19.88 -7.41 -5.49
CA ASP A 262 -19.50 -7.38 -4.08
C ASP A 262 -20.33 -8.37 -3.26
N GLY A 263 -19.73 -9.52 -2.92
CA GLY A 263 -20.36 -10.55 -2.08
C GLY A 263 -20.38 -10.24 -0.58
N LYS A 264 -19.72 -9.12 -0.11
CA LYS A 264 -19.70 -8.76 1.31
C LYS A 264 -20.72 -7.68 1.68
N TYR A 265 -20.99 -6.74 0.77
CA TYR A 265 -21.87 -5.60 1.01
C TYR A 265 -23.06 -5.57 0.04
N GLY A 266 -23.04 -6.37 -1.02
CA GLY A 266 -24.16 -6.68 -1.89
C GLY A 266 -24.79 -8.03 -1.55
N THR A 267 -25.77 -8.45 -2.36
CA THR A 267 -26.43 -9.75 -2.24
C THR A 267 -26.13 -10.63 -3.45
N ASN A 268 -26.17 -11.95 -3.27
CA ASN A 268 -26.01 -12.90 -4.38
C ASN A 268 -27.11 -12.73 -5.42
N GLU A 269 -28.33 -12.37 -5.02
CA GLU A 269 -29.46 -12.13 -5.89
C GLU A 269 -29.19 -10.99 -6.89
N LEU A 270 -28.60 -9.87 -6.39
CA LEU A 270 -28.21 -8.75 -7.25
C LEU A 270 -27.08 -9.09 -8.21
N ASN A 271 -26.11 -9.88 -7.77
CA ASN A 271 -24.89 -10.16 -8.53
C ASN A 271 -25.03 -11.31 -9.53
N ARG A 272 -25.90 -12.30 -9.24
CA ARG A 272 -26.09 -13.52 -10.05
C ARG A 272 -26.35 -13.26 -11.53
N PRO A 273 -27.23 -12.30 -11.94
CA PRO A 273 -27.49 -12.04 -13.35
C PRO A 273 -26.29 -11.58 -14.17
N TYR A 274 -25.24 -11.08 -13.50
CA TYR A 274 -24.04 -10.50 -14.14
C TYR A 274 -22.84 -11.44 -14.14
N GLY A 275 -22.86 -12.51 -13.34
CA GLY A 275 -21.78 -13.49 -13.23
C GLY A 275 -20.48 -12.94 -12.67
N GLU A 276 -20.50 -11.78 -12.00
CA GLU A 276 -19.31 -11.17 -11.41
C GLU A 276 -18.99 -11.80 -10.04
N THR A 277 -17.74 -12.18 -9.85
CA THR A 277 -17.26 -12.86 -8.62
C THR A 277 -16.43 -11.96 -7.70
N GLY A 278 -16.19 -10.72 -8.11
CA GLY A 278 -15.43 -9.72 -7.34
C GLY A 278 -15.97 -8.32 -7.58
N GLN A 279 -15.82 -7.43 -6.60
CA GLN A 279 -16.30 -6.06 -6.69
C GLN A 279 -15.75 -5.30 -7.90
N ALA A 280 -16.61 -4.72 -8.72
CA ALA A 280 -16.25 -3.81 -9.81
C ALA A 280 -15.76 -2.47 -9.21
N LEU A 281 -14.49 -2.43 -8.79
CA LEU A 281 -13.84 -1.30 -8.15
C LEU A 281 -12.40 -1.18 -8.64
N TYR A 282 -12.01 0.03 -9.03
CA TYR A 282 -10.69 0.27 -9.62
C TYR A 282 -10.12 1.62 -9.19
N ALA A 283 -8.92 1.62 -8.61
CA ALA A 283 -8.13 2.81 -8.31
C ALA A 283 -7.52 3.36 -9.61
N TYR A 284 -8.30 4.13 -10.37
CA TYR A 284 -7.94 4.47 -11.74
C TYR A 284 -7.09 5.73 -11.88
N SER A 285 -7.12 6.63 -10.88
CA SER A 285 -6.42 7.92 -10.94
C SER A 285 -5.77 8.27 -9.61
N LEU A 286 -4.53 8.72 -9.68
CA LEU A 286 -3.73 9.21 -8.57
C LEU A 286 -3.15 10.58 -8.95
N THR A 287 -3.40 11.61 -8.12
CA THR A 287 -2.79 12.93 -8.27
C THR A 287 -2.00 13.27 -7.01
N PHE A 288 -0.77 13.70 -7.18
CA PHE A 288 0.06 14.21 -6.09
C PHE A 288 -0.28 15.68 -5.84
N ARG A 289 -0.55 16.05 -4.57
CA ARG A 289 -0.98 17.39 -4.12
C ARG A 289 -0.14 17.79 -2.91
N PHE A 290 1.14 17.99 -3.10
CA PHE A 290 2.05 18.32 -2.01
C PHE A 290 1.84 19.78 -1.57
N ALA A 291 1.49 19.98 -0.30
CA ALA A 291 1.34 21.30 0.32
C ALA A 291 2.66 21.80 0.93
N GLN A 292 3.57 20.88 1.26
CA GLN A 292 4.86 21.17 1.89
C GLN A 292 5.98 20.51 1.10
N ASP A 293 7.22 20.78 1.52
CA ASP A 293 8.41 20.16 0.94
C ASP A 293 8.26 18.64 0.80
N ALA A 294 8.70 18.14 -0.33
CA ALA A 294 8.64 16.73 -0.71
C ALA A 294 10.05 16.11 -0.91
N GLY A 295 11.10 16.71 -0.34
CA GLY A 295 12.47 16.21 -0.39
C GLY A 295 12.90 15.86 -1.81
N ALA A 296 13.18 14.57 -2.09
CA ALA A 296 13.57 14.10 -3.43
C ALA A 296 12.40 14.02 -4.43
N LEU A 297 11.14 14.27 -4.04
CA LEU A 297 9.95 14.04 -4.86
C LEU A 297 9.16 15.30 -5.28
N PRO A 298 9.72 16.54 -5.30
CA PRO A 298 8.96 17.75 -5.60
C PRO A 298 8.41 17.74 -7.04
N TYR A 299 9.08 17.06 -7.95
CA TYR A 299 8.71 16.91 -9.36
C TYR A 299 7.41 16.14 -9.60
N LEU A 300 6.92 15.40 -8.59
CA LEU A 300 5.62 14.71 -8.64
C LEU A 300 4.45 15.64 -8.36
N ASN A 301 4.68 16.78 -7.70
CA ASN A 301 3.61 17.68 -7.31
C ASN A 301 2.80 18.16 -8.52
N GLY A 302 1.48 18.06 -8.43
CA GLY A 302 0.54 18.39 -9.51
C GLY A 302 0.40 17.30 -10.58
N LYS A 303 1.28 16.30 -10.65
CA LYS A 303 1.17 15.23 -11.63
C LYS A 303 0.01 14.29 -11.33
N THR A 304 -0.70 13.91 -12.40
CA THR A 304 -1.81 12.95 -12.37
C THR A 304 -1.46 11.75 -13.25
N PHE A 305 -1.60 10.56 -12.68
CA PHE A 305 -1.42 9.28 -13.37
C PHE A 305 -2.76 8.56 -13.44
N LYS A 306 -3.07 7.98 -14.61
CA LYS A 306 -4.35 7.31 -14.85
C LYS A 306 -4.17 5.97 -15.54
N VAL A 307 -4.98 4.99 -15.12
CA VAL A 307 -5.23 3.75 -15.87
C VAL A 307 -6.47 3.95 -16.72
N LYS A 308 -6.32 3.80 -18.04
CA LYS A 308 -7.42 3.99 -19.01
C LYS A 308 -8.13 2.68 -19.35
N ASP A 309 -7.42 1.56 -19.22
CA ASP A 309 -7.95 0.24 -19.56
C ASP A 309 -8.52 -0.48 -18.34
N ILE A 310 -9.83 -0.29 -18.11
CA ILE A 310 -10.53 -0.87 -16.96
C ILE A 310 -11.52 -1.91 -17.47
N PRO A 311 -11.31 -3.22 -17.19
CA PRO A 311 -12.07 -4.30 -17.81
C PRO A 311 -13.58 -4.19 -17.66
N PHE A 312 -14.08 -3.93 -16.44
CA PHE A 312 -15.52 -3.83 -16.21
C PHE A 312 -16.14 -2.57 -16.85
N VAL A 313 -15.37 -1.47 -17.03
CA VAL A 313 -15.87 -0.28 -17.75
C VAL A 313 -16.07 -0.64 -19.21
N LYS A 314 -15.11 -1.29 -19.85
CA LYS A 314 -15.24 -1.75 -21.24
C LYS A 314 -16.43 -2.71 -21.42
N LYS A 315 -16.65 -3.61 -20.45
CA LYS A 315 -17.71 -4.60 -20.52
C LYS A 315 -19.12 -3.99 -20.40
N TYR A 316 -19.32 -3.08 -19.46
CA TYR A 316 -20.66 -2.57 -19.12
C TYR A 316 -20.96 -1.16 -19.64
N PHE A 317 -19.91 -0.37 -19.91
CA PHE A 317 -20.01 1.01 -20.39
C PHE A 317 -19.00 1.27 -21.52
N PRO A 318 -19.07 0.56 -22.66
CA PRO A 318 -18.05 0.58 -23.72
C PRO A 318 -17.83 1.96 -24.34
N ASN A 319 -18.83 2.83 -24.29
CA ASN A 319 -18.75 4.20 -24.84
C ASN A 319 -18.16 5.20 -23.83
N PHE A 320 -17.90 4.81 -22.59
CA PHE A 320 -17.28 5.68 -21.59
C PHE A 320 -15.77 5.65 -21.73
N LYS A 321 -15.14 6.83 -21.76
CA LYS A 321 -13.66 7.00 -21.77
C LYS A 321 -13.26 7.65 -20.45
N PRO A 322 -12.48 6.97 -19.57
CA PRO A 322 -12.02 7.48 -18.28
C PRO A 322 -10.96 8.58 -18.37
#